data_00813279a0085f52b2be21bf2f49fa27
#
_entry.id   00813279a0085f52b2be21bf2f49fa27
#
_cell.length_a   1.000
_cell.length_b   1.000
_cell.length_c   1.000
_cell.angle_alpha   90.00
_cell.angle_beta   90.00
_cell.angle_gamma   90.00
#
_symmetry.space_group_name_H-M   'P 1'
#
loop_
_entity.id
_entity.type
_entity.pdbx_description
1 polymer ?
#
loop_
_entity_poly.entity_id
_entity_poly.type
_entity_poly.pdbx_seq_one_letter_code
_entity_poly.pdbx_strand_id
1 'polypeptide(L)'
;MFVIWSHGTGFIMSHQLTFADSEFSSKRRQTRKEIFLSRMEQILPWQNMVEVIEPFYPKAGNGRRPYPLETMLRIHCMQHWYNLSDGAIEDALYEIASMRLFARLSLDSALPDRTTIMNFRHLLEQHQLARQLFKTINRWLAEAGVMMTQGTLVDATIIEXPSSTKNKEQQRDPXMHQTKKGNQWHFGMKAHIGVDAKSGLTHSLVTTAANEHDLNQLGNLLHGEEQFVSADAGYQGAPQREELAEVDVDWLIAERPGKVRXNKEQQRDPQMHQTKKGNQWHFGMKAHIGVDAKSGLTHSLVTTAANEHDLNQLGNLLHGEEQFVSADAGYQGAPQREELAEVDVDWLIAERPGKVRTXKQHPRKNKTAINIEYMKASIRAKVEHPFRIIKRQFGFVKARYKGLLKNDNQLAMLFTLANLFRADQMIRQWERSH
;
A
#
# COMPACT_ATOMS: atom_id res chain seq x y z
N MET A 1 2.15 -17.12 12.33
CA MET A 1 2.29 -15.88 11.64
C MET A 1 0.99 -15.38 11.03
N PHE A 2 0.28 -16.19 10.29
CA PHE A 2 -1.00 -15.80 9.72
C PHE A 2 -2.18 -16.33 10.52
N VAL A 3 -1.97 -16.46 11.81
CA VAL A 3 -3.00 -16.95 12.72
C VAL A 3 -4.21 -16.03 12.74
N ILE A 4 -3.97 -14.77 12.47
CA ILE A 4 -4.99 -13.75 12.46
C ILE A 4 -6.21 -14.14 11.61
N TRP A 5 -6.01 -15.01 10.62
CA TRP A 5 -7.07 -15.34 9.69
C TRP A 5 -8.10 -16.29 10.26
N SER A 6 -7.77 -16.94 11.32
CA SER A 6 -8.75 -17.79 11.97
C SER A 6 -9.86 -16.99 12.63
N HIS A 7 -9.63 -15.71 12.85
CA HIS A 7 -10.64 -14.86 13.48
C HIS A 7 -11.82 -14.57 12.55
N GLY A 8 -11.53 -14.43 11.26
CA GLY A 8 -12.59 -14.14 10.32
C GLY A 8 -13.46 -15.33 10.01
N THR A 9 -12.95 -16.53 10.21
CA THR A 9 -13.70 -17.72 9.86
C THR A 9 -14.81 -18.03 10.86
N GLY A 10 -14.71 -17.50 12.07
CA GLY A 10 -15.73 -17.72 13.06
C GLY A 10 -16.94 -16.85 12.94
N PHE A 11 -16.99 -16.06 11.90
CA PHE A 11 -18.09 -15.13 11.75
C PHE A 11 -19.39 -15.86 11.46
N ILE A 12 -20.42 -15.54 12.23
CA ILE A 12 -21.71 -16.21 12.12
C ILE A 12 -22.72 -15.23 11.56
N MET A 13 -23.47 -15.69 10.58
CA MET A 13 -24.50 -14.88 9.99
C MET A 13 -25.66 -14.72 10.95
N SER A 14 -26.09 -13.49 11.14
CA SER A 14 -27.15 -13.21 12.08
C SER A 14 -28.53 -13.18 11.47
N HIS A 15 -28.64 -13.13 10.16
CA HIS A 15 -29.95 -13.05 9.53
C HIS A 15 -30.44 -14.42 9.10
N GLN A 16 -31.74 -14.53 9.02
CA GLN A 16 -32.38 -15.75 8.61
C GLN A 16 -32.42 -15.88 7.10
N LEU A 17 -32.04 -17.05 6.60
CA LEU A 17 -32.03 -17.28 5.16
C LEU A 17 -33.45 -17.54 4.65
N THR A 18 -33.74 -17.00 3.47
CA THR A 18 -34.97 -17.29 2.77
C THR A 18 -34.77 -18.42 1.79
N PHE A 19 -35.86 -18.87 1.16
CA PHE A 19 -35.77 -19.83 0.08
C PHE A 19 -34.91 -19.33 -1.04
N ALA A 20 -35.08 -18.07 -1.41
CA ALA A 20 -34.31 -17.50 -2.50
C ALA A 20 -32.83 -17.48 -2.15
N ASP A 21 -32.52 -17.16 -0.90
CA ASP A 21 -31.12 -17.16 -0.44
C ASP A 21 -30.53 -18.57 -0.54
N SER A 22 -31.29 -19.56 -0.11
CA SER A 22 -30.80 -20.95 -0.16
C SER A 22 -30.58 -21.41 -1.58
N GLU A 23 -31.50 -21.09 -2.48
CA GLU A 23 -31.33 -21.45 -3.89
C GLU A 23 -30.09 -20.79 -4.48
N PHE A 24 -29.87 -19.52 -4.15
CA PHE A 24 -28.75 -18.81 -4.68
C PHE A 24 -27.43 -19.43 -4.20
N SER A 25 -27.37 -19.77 -2.93
CA SER A 25 -26.13 -20.31 -2.37
C SER A 25 -25.82 -21.72 -2.83
N SER A 26 -26.83 -22.45 -3.34
CA SER A 26 -26.62 -23.83 -3.77
C SER A 26 -26.28 -23.97 -5.24
N LYS A 27 -26.23 -22.88 -6.00
CA LYS A 27 -25.91 -22.98 -7.41
C LYS A 27 -24.46 -23.44 -7.60
N ARG A 28 -24.20 -24.08 -8.76
CA ARG A 28 -22.91 -24.71 -8.99
C ARG A 28 -21.78 -23.73 -9.23
N ARG A 29 -22.02 -22.71 -10.03
CA ARG A 29 -20.96 -21.83 -10.47
C ARG A 29 -20.90 -20.60 -9.58
N GLN A 30 -19.69 -20.25 -9.15
CA GLN A 30 -19.46 -19.00 -8.45
C GLN A 30 -18.85 -17.99 -9.40
N THR A 31 -19.39 -16.77 -9.40
CA THR A 31 -18.83 -15.70 -10.21
C THR A 31 -17.59 -15.16 -9.53
N ARG A 32 -16.81 -14.37 -10.30
CA ARG A 32 -15.65 -13.69 -9.72
C ARG A 32 -16.05 -12.82 -8.55
N LYS A 33 -17.19 -12.15 -8.68
CA LYS A 33 -17.68 -11.26 -7.61
C LYS A 33 -17.99 -12.07 -6.35
N GLU A 34 -18.61 -13.21 -6.50
CA GLU A 34 -18.90 -14.04 -5.33
C GLU A 34 -17.63 -14.53 -4.65
N ILE A 35 -16.62 -14.91 -5.44
CA ILE A 35 -15.36 -15.35 -4.89
C ILE A 35 -14.69 -14.23 -4.13
N PHE A 36 -14.65 -13.03 -4.73
CA PHE A 36 -14.03 -11.88 -4.07
C PHE A 36 -14.75 -11.55 -2.77
N LEU A 37 -16.07 -11.49 -2.81
CA LEU A 37 -16.83 -11.13 -1.61
C LEU A 37 -16.67 -12.19 -0.52
N SER A 38 -16.57 -13.46 -0.91
CA SER A 38 -16.34 -14.53 0.05
C SER A 38 -14.97 -14.36 0.73
N ARG A 39 -13.94 -14.01 -0.04
CA ARG A 39 -12.63 -13.75 0.55
C ARG A 39 -12.68 -12.58 1.53
N MET A 40 -13.34 -11.50 1.13
CA MET A 40 -13.43 -10.32 1.99
C MET A 40 -14.25 -10.60 3.25
N GLU A 41 -15.26 -11.44 3.10
CA GLU A 41 -16.04 -11.89 4.26
C GLU A 41 -15.13 -12.48 5.33
N GLN A 42 -14.18 -13.30 4.91
CA GLN A 42 -13.29 -14.01 5.83
C GLN A 42 -12.17 -13.11 6.35
N ILE A 43 -11.70 -12.17 5.55
CA ILE A 43 -10.49 -11.43 5.86
C ILE A 43 -10.76 -10.22 6.75
N LEU A 44 -11.84 -9.47 6.48
CA LEU A 44 -12.08 -8.24 7.21
C LEU A 44 -12.43 -8.51 8.67
N PRO A 45 -11.83 -7.77 9.60
CA PRO A 45 -12.17 -7.92 11.01
C PRO A 45 -13.41 -7.09 11.31
N TRP A 46 -14.57 -7.63 10.93
CA TRP A 46 -15.82 -6.90 10.97
C TRP A 46 -16.13 -6.34 12.36
N GLN A 47 -15.89 -7.15 13.41
CA GLN A 47 -16.22 -6.69 14.75
C GLN A 47 -15.38 -5.49 15.16
N ASN A 48 -14.08 -5.54 14.84
CA ASN A 48 -13.20 -4.41 15.15
C ASN A 48 -13.65 -3.14 14.42
N MET A 49 -14.08 -3.32 13.17
CA MET A 49 -14.52 -2.17 12.38
C MET A 49 -15.85 -1.61 12.90
N VAL A 50 -16.76 -2.50 13.24
CA VAL A 50 -18.05 -2.07 13.78
C VAL A 50 -17.85 -1.29 15.07
N GLU A 51 -16.94 -1.74 15.93
CA GLU A 51 -16.73 -1.07 17.21
C GLU A 51 -16.24 0.37 17.05
N VAL A 52 -15.55 0.68 15.97
CA VAL A 52 -15.11 2.04 15.71
C VAL A 52 -16.30 2.96 15.45
N ILE A 53 -17.29 2.45 14.73
CA ILE A 53 -18.42 3.26 14.27
C ILE A 53 -19.57 3.29 15.29
N GLU A 54 -19.71 2.22 16.04
CA GLU A 54 -20.89 2.00 16.88
C GLU A 54 -21.23 3.17 17.81
N PRO A 55 -20.26 3.84 18.46
CA PRO A 55 -20.63 4.94 19.35
C PRO A 55 -21.34 6.09 18.66
N PHE A 56 -21.19 6.21 17.37
CA PHE A 56 -21.76 7.30 16.59
C PHE A 56 -22.98 6.91 15.79
N TYR A 57 -23.31 5.63 15.78
CA TYR A 57 -24.39 5.13 14.94
C TYR A 57 -25.72 5.35 15.64
N PRO A 58 -26.78 5.79 14.93
CA PRO A 58 -28.07 6.03 15.56
C PRO A 58 -28.63 4.79 16.22
N LYS A 59 -29.23 4.97 17.38
CA LYS A 59 -29.88 3.89 18.09
C LYS A 59 -31.36 3.89 17.78
N ALA A 60 -32.01 2.75 17.99
CA ALA A 60 -33.44 2.63 17.81
C ALA A 60 -34.16 3.63 18.72
N GLY A 61 -35.10 4.36 18.16
CA GLY A 61 -35.83 5.36 18.88
C GLY A 61 -37.28 5.39 18.43
N ASN A 62 -37.89 6.58 18.49
CA ASN A 62 -39.30 6.73 18.15
C ASN A 62 -39.59 6.71 16.66
N GLY A 63 -38.56 6.84 15.83
CA GLY A 63 -38.77 6.85 14.42
C GLY A 63 -38.51 5.49 13.79
N ARG A 64 -38.24 5.54 12.50
CA ARG A 64 -37.92 4.33 11.75
C ARG A 64 -36.64 3.70 12.29
N ARG A 65 -36.67 2.39 12.45
CA ARG A 65 -35.52 1.66 12.98
C ARG A 65 -34.36 1.74 11.97
N PRO A 66 -33.16 2.09 12.39
CA PRO A 66 -32.05 2.09 11.47
C PRO A 66 -31.67 0.67 11.04
N TYR A 67 -31.09 0.58 9.85
CA TYR A 67 -30.55 -0.70 9.41
C TYR A 67 -29.39 -1.11 10.34
N PRO A 68 -29.13 -2.40 10.44
CA PRO A 68 -28.01 -2.82 11.25
C PRO A 68 -26.70 -2.16 10.79
N LEU A 69 -25.88 -1.78 11.75
CA LEU A 69 -24.65 -1.08 11.42
C LEU A 69 -23.76 -1.90 10.49
N GLU A 70 -23.62 -3.20 10.80
CA GLU A 70 -22.75 -4.03 9.96
C GLU A 70 -23.25 -4.09 8.52
N THR A 71 -24.56 -4.10 8.30
CA THR A 71 -25.10 -4.05 6.95
C THR A 71 -24.66 -2.78 6.22
N MET A 72 -24.77 -1.64 6.89
CA MET A 72 -24.38 -0.38 6.27
C MET A 72 -22.88 -0.34 6.02
N LEU A 73 -22.08 -0.89 6.93
CA LEU A 73 -20.64 -0.95 6.72
C LEU A 73 -20.30 -1.83 5.53
N ARG A 74 -20.97 -2.97 5.39
CA ARG A 74 -20.73 -3.86 4.26
C ARG A 74 -21.09 -3.20 2.93
N ILE A 75 -22.19 -2.46 2.91
CA ILE A 75 -22.56 -1.70 1.71
C ILE A 75 -21.50 -0.66 1.39
N HIS A 76 -21.00 0.02 2.41
CA HIS A 76 -19.98 1.05 2.21
C HIS A 76 -18.69 0.44 1.65
N CYS A 77 -18.30 -0.74 2.14
CA CYS A 77 -17.15 -1.44 1.59
C CYS A 77 -17.34 -1.76 0.12
N MET A 78 -18.53 -2.27 -0.23
CA MET A 78 -18.80 -2.60 -1.63
C MET A 78 -18.78 -1.37 -2.52
N GLN A 79 -19.25 -0.23 -2.00
CA GLN A 79 -19.17 1.00 -2.76
C GLN A 79 -17.74 1.32 -3.16
N HIS A 80 -16.80 1.06 -2.27
CA HIS A 80 -15.40 1.35 -2.54
C HIS A 80 -14.75 0.29 -3.42
N TRP A 81 -15.04 -0.98 -3.15
CA TRP A 81 -14.45 -2.05 -3.97
C TRP A 81 -14.84 -1.93 -5.43
N TYR A 82 -16.05 -1.45 -5.70
CA TYR A 82 -16.56 -1.41 -7.06
C TYR A 82 -16.74 0.01 -7.58
N ASN A 83 -16.31 1.00 -6.82
CA ASN A 83 -16.34 2.41 -7.21
C ASN A 83 -17.75 2.85 -7.64
N LEU A 84 -18.70 2.69 -6.76
CA LEU A 84 -20.09 2.95 -7.07
C LEU A 84 -20.60 4.20 -6.35
N SER A 85 -21.39 5.02 -7.07
CA SER A 85 -22.09 6.13 -6.45
C SER A 85 -23.19 5.59 -5.54
N ASP A 86 -23.81 6.52 -4.77
CA ASP A 86 -24.90 6.13 -3.90
C ASP A 86 -26.05 5.50 -4.69
N GLY A 87 -26.39 6.10 -5.83
CA GLY A 87 -27.45 5.53 -6.66
C GLY A 87 -27.04 4.22 -7.29
N ALA A 88 -25.79 4.11 -7.70
CA ALA A 88 -25.34 2.89 -8.35
C ALA A 88 -25.30 1.71 -7.39
N ILE A 89 -24.89 1.94 -6.13
CA ILE A 89 -24.90 0.81 -5.17
C ILE A 89 -26.34 0.45 -4.80
N GLU A 90 -27.23 1.43 -4.73
CA GLU A 90 -28.64 1.13 -4.52
C GLU A 90 -29.16 0.19 -5.61
N ASP A 91 -28.89 0.55 -6.87
CA ASP A 91 -29.32 -0.29 -7.99
C ASP A 91 -28.65 -1.66 -7.94
N ALA A 92 -27.36 -1.72 -7.58
CA ALA A 92 -26.65 -2.98 -7.53
C ALA A 92 -27.27 -3.92 -6.50
N LEU A 93 -27.72 -3.39 -5.37
CA LEU A 93 -28.35 -4.23 -4.37
C LEU A 93 -29.64 -4.85 -4.89
N TYR A 94 -30.37 -4.13 -5.77
CA TYR A 94 -31.53 -4.71 -6.39
C TYR A 94 -31.19 -5.75 -7.45
N GLU A 95 -30.10 -5.54 -8.17
CA GLU A 95 -29.81 -6.33 -9.37
C GLU A 95 -28.85 -7.49 -9.15
N ILE A 96 -28.00 -7.41 -8.12
CA ILE A 96 -26.93 -8.39 -7.93
C ILE A 96 -27.13 -9.10 -6.62
N ALA A 97 -27.56 -10.35 -6.70
CA ALA A 97 -27.90 -11.14 -5.49
C ALA A 97 -26.71 -11.33 -4.57
N SER A 98 -25.52 -11.54 -5.12
CA SER A 98 -24.34 -11.77 -4.28
C SER A 98 -24.02 -10.54 -3.42
N MET A 99 -24.25 -9.36 -3.96
CA MET A 99 -23.98 -8.14 -3.19
C MET A 99 -25.01 -7.96 -2.08
N ARG A 100 -26.27 -8.26 -2.39
CA ARG A 100 -27.30 -8.17 -1.37
C ARG A 100 -27.04 -9.12 -0.22
N LEU A 101 -26.67 -10.36 -0.54
CA LEU A 101 -26.39 -11.33 0.49
C LEU A 101 -25.15 -10.99 1.29
N PHE A 102 -24.13 -10.45 0.63
CA PHE A 102 -22.94 -10.00 1.36
C PHE A 102 -23.30 -8.92 2.38
N ALA A 103 -24.25 -8.07 2.05
CA ALA A 103 -24.68 -7.01 2.96
C ALA A 103 -25.58 -7.52 4.09
N ARG A 104 -25.84 -8.82 4.17
CA ARG A 104 -26.71 -9.41 5.15
C ARG A 104 -28.17 -9.01 4.95
N LEU A 105 -28.55 -8.81 3.71
CA LEU A 105 -29.91 -8.52 3.33
C LEU A 105 -30.43 -9.71 2.54
N SER A 106 -31.54 -10.28 3.00
CA SER A 106 -32.11 -11.40 2.26
C SER A 106 -32.70 -10.92 0.93
N LEU A 107 -32.91 -11.86 0.03
CA LEU A 107 -33.43 -11.50 -1.28
C LEU A 107 -34.87 -10.95 -1.22
N ASP A 108 -35.53 -11.15 -0.09
CA ASP A 108 -36.89 -10.64 0.13
C ASP A 108 -36.93 -9.37 0.98
N SER A 109 -35.78 -8.91 1.48
CA SER A 109 -35.73 -7.77 2.39
C SER A 109 -35.96 -6.46 1.69
N ALA A 110 -36.49 -5.48 2.44
CA ALA A 110 -36.43 -4.09 2.00
C ALA A 110 -35.00 -3.62 2.01
N LEU A 111 -34.62 -2.81 1.04
CA LEU A 111 -33.25 -2.40 0.85
C LEU A 111 -33.05 -0.92 1.22
N PRO A 112 -31.87 -0.58 1.77
CA PRO A 112 -31.57 0.83 2.01
C PRO A 112 -31.58 1.61 0.69
N ASP A 113 -32.15 2.80 0.71
CA ASP A 113 -32.14 3.62 -0.48
C ASP A 113 -30.88 4.49 -0.51
N ARG A 114 -30.73 5.21 -1.64
CA ARG A 114 -29.51 6.01 -1.82
C ARG A 114 -29.35 7.08 -0.77
N THR A 115 -30.47 7.63 -0.26
CA THR A 115 -30.38 8.64 0.78
C THR A 115 -29.85 8.03 2.09
N THR A 116 -30.31 6.84 2.44
CA THR A 116 -29.81 6.15 3.61
C THR A 116 -28.32 5.85 3.48
N ILE A 117 -27.90 5.43 2.30
CA ILE A 117 -26.49 5.13 2.04
C ILE A 117 -25.65 6.41 2.12
N MET A 118 -26.15 7.50 1.55
CA MET A 118 -25.48 8.79 1.63
C MET A 118 -25.35 9.26 3.09
N ASN A 119 -26.42 9.09 3.86
CA ASN A 119 -26.38 9.52 5.26
C ASN A 119 -25.35 8.75 6.06
N PHE A 120 -25.17 7.47 5.77
CA PHE A 120 -24.14 6.69 6.44
C PHE A 120 -22.76 7.24 6.09
N ARG A 121 -22.53 7.55 4.82
CA ARG A 121 -21.25 8.13 4.42
C ARG A 121 -21.02 9.46 5.12
N HIS A 122 -22.06 10.29 5.21
CA HIS A 122 -21.95 11.58 5.90
C HIS A 122 -21.58 11.39 7.37
N LEU A 123 -22.13 10.36 8.01
CA LEU A 123 -21.79 10.06 9.38
C LEU A 123 -20.29 9.77 9.52
N LEU A 124 -19.76 8.96 8.61
CA LEU A 124 -18.35 8.66 8.65
C LEU A 124 -17.48 9.89 8.39
N GLU A 125 -17.93 10.74 7.46
CA GLU A 125 -17.21 11.97 7.15
C GLU A 125 -17.22 12.93 8.34
N GLN A 126 -18.37 13.10 8.95
CA GLN A 126 -18.53 14.05 10.04
C GLN A 126 -17.62 13.74 11.21
N HIS A 127 -17.48 12.47 11.54
CA HIS A 127 -16.68 12.04 12.68
C HIS A 127 -15.33 11.50 12.28
N GLN A 128 -14.98 11.62 11.01
CA GLN A 128 -13.70 11.15 10.46
C GLN A 128 -13.42 9.68 10.81
N LEU A 129 -14.45 8.87 10.69
CA LEU A 129 -14.37 7.48 11.12
C LEU A 129 -13.55 6.61 10.18
N ALA A 130 -13.42 6.99 8.90
CA ALA A 130 -12.55 6.23 8.00
C ALA A 130 -11.10 6.34 8.46
N ARG A 131 -10.70 7.49 8.97
CA ARG A 131 -9.37 7.63 9.55
C ARG A 131 -9.19 6.75 10.77
N GLN A 132 -10.21 6.65 11.60
CA GLN A 132 -10.15 5.77 12.77
C GLN A 132 -10.07 4.31 12.35
N LEU A 133 -10.83 3.94 11.30
CA LEU A 133 -10.74 2.59 10.76
C LEU A 133 -9.33 2.30 10.25
N PHE A 134 -8.76 3.27 9.54
CA PHE A 134 -7.41 3.10 9.02
C PHE A 134 -6.42 2.83 10.15
N LYS A 135 -6.48 3.63 11.21
CA LYS A 135 -5.61 3.43 12.37
C LYS A 135 -5.83 2.07 13.02
N THR A 136 -7.08 1.71 13.23
CA THR A 136 -7.43 0.48 13.93
C THR A 136 -6.98 -0.75 13.16
N ILE A 137 -7.25 -0.75 11.86
CA ILE A 137 -6.87 -1.88 11.02
C ILE A 137 -5.35 -1.99 10.91
N ASN A 138 -4.66 -0.86 10.77
CA ASN A 138 -3.21 -0.90 10.68
C ASN A 138 -2.57 -1.38 11.98
N ARG A 139 -3.12 -0.99 13.11
CA ARG A 139 -2.64 -1.52 14.40
C ARG A 139 -2.85 -3.04 14.45
N TRP A 140 -4.01 -3.47 14.00
CA TRP A 140 -4.34 -4.89 13.96
C TRP A 140 -3.36 -5.66 13.07
N LEU A 141 -3.04 -5.12 11.91
CA LEU A 141 -2.10 -5.76 10.99
C LEU A 141 -0.68 -5.77 11.56
N ALA A 142 -0.29 -4.72 12.27
CA ALA A 142 1.03 -4.66 12.88
C ALA A 142 1.15 -5.66 14.03
N GLU A 143 0.11 -5.77 14.85
CA GLU A 143 0.12 -6.71 15.96
C GLU A 143 0.16 -8.15 15.48
N ALA A 144 -0.41 -8.39 14.31
CA ALA A 144 -0.38 -9.73 13.71
C ALA A 144 0.94 -10.04 12.99
N GLY A 145 1.84 -9.07 12.92
CA GLY A 145 3.10 -9.28 12.24
C GLY A 145 3.05 -9.15 10.74
N VAL A 146 1.94 -8.68 10.20
CA VAL A 146 1.79 -8.52 8.75
C VAL A 146 2.42 -7.22 8.28
N MET A 147 2.25 -6.15 9.06
CA MET A 147 2.87 -4.87 8.75
C MET A 147 4.10 -4.69 9.62
N MET A 148 5.23 -4.41 8.99
CA MET A 148 6.49 -4.22 9.70
C MET A 148 6.72 -2.74 9.95
N THR A 149 7.84 -2.40 10.62
CA THR A 149 8.06 -1.01 10.99
C THR A 149 9.46 -0.51 10.68
N GLN A 150 10.32 -1.35 10.14
CA GLN A 150 11.72 -0.99 9.96
C GLN A 150 11.95 0.10 8.92
N GLY A 151 11.21 0.08 7.85
CA GLY A 151 11.44 1.03 6.79
C GLY A 151 10.16 1.57 6.21
N THR A 152 10.22 2.79 5.71
CA THR A 152 9.08 3.45 5.10
C THR A 152 9.45 3.96 3.72
N LEU A 153 8.59 3.67 2.77
CA LEU A 153 8.65 4.23 1.43
C LEU A 153 7.59 5.31 1.34
N VAL A 154 7.96 6.48 0.88
CA VAL A 154 6.98 7.56 0.77
C VAL A 154 6.75 7.93 -0.68
N ASP A 155 5.53 8.29 -0.99
CA ASP A 155 5.19 8.72 -2.34
C ASP A 155 3.86 9.47 -2.29
N ALA A 156 3.51 10.07 -3.40
CA ALA A 156 2.26 10.80 -3.54
C ALA A 156 1.69 10.57 -4.92
N THR A 157 0.38 10.59 -5.02
CA THR A 157 -0.27 10.50 -6.32
C THR A 157 -1.32 11.61 -6.43
N ILE A 158 -1.56 12.06 -7.66
CA ILE A 158 -2.56 13.08 -7.95
C ILE A 158 -3.90 12.38 -8.16
N ILE A 159 -4.91 12.84 -7.45
CA ILE A 159 -6.28 12.36 -7.62
C ILE A 159 -7.03 13.47 -8.34
N GLU A 160 -7.43 13.20 -9.55
CA GLU A 160 -8.04 14.24 -10.38
C GLU A 160 -9.48 14.44 -10.04
N UNK A 161 -9.89 15.53 -10.08
CA UNK A 161 -11.12 15.83 -9.84
C UNK A 161 -11.64 16.13 -11.09
N PRO A 162 -12.82 15.98 -11.31
CA PRO A 162 -13.33 16.37 -12.60
C PRO A 162 -13.12 17.87 -12.80
N SER A 163 -12.49 18.22 -13.86
CA SER A 163 -12.38 19.63 -14.22
C SER A 163 -13.71 20.03 -14.82
N SER A 164 -14.50 20.74 -14.06
CA SER A 164 -15.82 21.11 -14.53
C SER A 164 -15.70 22.21 -15.56
N THR A 165 -15.69 21.82 -16.80
CA THR A 165 -15.72 22.80 -17.87
C THR A 165 -17.09 23.46 -17.98
N LYS A 166 -18.08 22.87 -17.31
CA LYS A 166 -19.44 23.39 -17.35
C LYS A 166 -19.82 24.17 -16.11
N ASN A 167 -18.86 24.49 -15.28
CA ASN A 167 -19.14 25.28 -14.08
C ASN A 167 -19.27 26.72 -14.47
N LYS A 168 -20.51 27.14 -14.73
CA LYS A 168 -20.78 28.50 -15.20
C LYS A 168 -20.37 29.58 -14.20
N GLU A 169 -20.30 29.21 -12.94
CA GLU A 169 -19.93 30.15 -11.90
C GLU A 169 -18.46 30.03 -11.51
N GLN A 170 -17.72 29.21 -12.20
CA GLN A 170 -16.30 28.98 -11.94
C GLN A 170 -16.04 28.61 -10.49
N GLN A 171 -16.95 27.87 -9.91
CA GLN A 171 -16.83 27.46 -8.52
C GLN A 171 -16.31 26.03 -8.44
N ARG A 172 -15.11 25.85 -8.88
CA ARG A 172 -14.47 24.55 -8.71
C ARG A 172 -14.25 24.29 -7.22
N ASP A 173 -14.07 23.01 -6.92
CA ASP A 173 -13.80 22.60 -5.55
C ASP A 173 -12.61 23.37 -5.01
N PRO A 174 -12.78 24.16 -3.96
CA PRO A 174 -11.63 24.93 -3.44
C PRO A 174 -10.48 24.10 -2.86
N UNK A 175 -10.70 23.04 -2.70
CA UNK A 175 -9.78 22.27 -2.25
C UNK A 175 -8.98 21.67 -3.21
N MET A 176 -9.35 21.81 -4.24
CA MET A 176 -8.57 21.21 -5.32
C MET A 176 -7.89 22.30 -6.13
N HIS A 177 -6.71 22.02 -6.58
CA HIS A 177 -5.91 23.00 -7.28
C HIS A 177 -5.19 22.36 -8.46
N GLN A 178 -4.71 23.22 -9.36
CA GLN A 178 -3.92 22.77 -10.48
C GLN A 178 -2.48 22.54 -10.07
N THR A 179 -1.87 21.54 -10.67
CA THR A 179 -0.44 21.31 -10.56
C THR A 179 0.07 20.77 -11.87
N LYS A 180 1.36 20.99 -12.11
CA LYS A 180 1.99 20.54 -13.33
C LYS A 180 2.91 19.37 -13.04
N LYS A 181 2.75 18.30 -13.80
CA LYS A 181 3.62 17.14 -13.67
C LYS A 181 4.14 16.79 -15.06
N GLY A 182 5.44 16.96 -15.24
CA GLY A 182 5.99 16.87 -16.57
C GLY A 182 5.46 18.00 -17.42
N ASN A 183 4.91 17.67 -18.57
CA ASN A 183 4.34 18.67 -19.47
C ASN A 183 2.83 18.72 -19.40
N GLN A 184 2.24 18.15 -18.36
CA GLN A 184 0.79 18.04 -18.27
C GLN A 184 0.28 18.68 -16.99
N TRP A 185 -0.78 19.48 -17.13
CA TRP A 185 -1.46 20.07 -15.97
C TRP A 185 -2.56 19.15 -15.46
N HIS A 186 -2.66 19.07 -14.15
CA HIS A 186 -3.68 18.26 -13.48
C HIS A 186 -4.44 19.14 -12.50
N PHE A 187 -5.73 18.89 -12.40
CA PHE A 187 -6.57 19.55 -11.40
C PHE A 187 -7.09 18.52 -10.43
N GLY A 188 -6.87 18.76 -9.14
CA GLY A 188 -7.38 17.83 -8.16
C GLY A 188 -6.68 17.95 -6.82
N MET A 189 -6.42 16.84 -6.23
CA MET A 189 -5.77 16.75 -4.92
C MET A 189 -4.65 15.72 -5.00
N LYS A 190 -3.90 15.62 -3.91
CA LYS A 190 -2.85 14.61 -3.78
C LYS A 190 -3.12 13.72 -2.60
N ALA A 191 -2.82 12.45 -2.77
CA ALA A 191 -2.73 11.51 -1.67
C ALA A 191 -1.24 11.26 -1.41
N HIS A 192 -0.78 11.65 -0.24
CA HIS A 192 0.60 11.40 0.20
C HIS A 192 0.58 10.19 1.10
N ILE A 193 1.43 9.21 0.84
CA ILE A 193 1.41 7.98 1.63
C ILE A 193 2.78 7.62 2.16
N GLY A 194 2.77 6.99 3.34
CA GLY A 194 3.92 6.30 3.88
C GLY A 194 3.64 4.81 3.87
N VAL A 195 4.52 4.04 3.28
CA VAL A 195 4.33 2.61 3.03
C VAL A 195 5.42 1.82 3.73
N ASP A 196 5.03 0.75 4.40
CA ASP A 196 5.98 -0.15 5.03
C ASP A 196 6.83 -0.83 3.97
N ALA A 197 8.15 -0.66 4.07
CA ALA A 197 9.06 -1.12 3.02
C ALA A 197 9.04 -2.63 2.86
N LYS A 198 8.78 -3.38 3.92
CA LYS A 198 8.78 -4.83 3.83
C LYS A 198 7.47 -5.38 3.31
N SER A 199 6.35 -4.92 3.83
CA SER A 199 5.07 -5.51 3.48
C SER A 199 4.40 -4.81 2.31
N GLY A 200 4.73 -3.55 2.06
CA GLY A 200 4.04 -2.77 1.03
C GLY A 200 2.70 -2.23 1.51
N LEU A 201 2.43 -2.29 2.79
CA LEU A 201 1.16 -1.81 3.34
C LEU A 201 1.26 -0.34 3.74
N THR A 202 0.21 0.41 3.50
CA THR A 202 0.18 1.84 3.81
C THR A 202 -0.10 2.06 5.28
N HIS A 203 0.80 2.76 5.98
CA HIS A 203 0.58 3.08 7.38
C HIS A 203 0.22 4.54 7.62
N SER A 204 0.45 5.40 6.66
CA SER A 204 0.18 6.82 6.83
C SER A 204 -0.39 7.41 5.55
N LEU A 205 -1.34 8.32 5.73
CA LEU A 205 -2.02 8.95 4.60
C LEU A 205 -2.31 10.41 4.95
N VAL A 206 -1.94 11.31 4.04
CA VAL A 206 -2.29 12.72 4.14
C VAL A 206 -2.89 13.15 2.82
N THR A 207 -4.01 13.84 2.87
CA THR A 207 -4.71 14.32 1.68
C THR A 207 -4.61 15.83 1.62
N THR A 208 -4.13 16.37 0.49
CA THR A 208 -3.96 17.81 0.31
C THR A 208 -4.46 18.24 -1.05
N ALA A 209 -4.52 19.55 -1.27
CA ALA A 209 -4.70 20.06 -2.61
C ALA A 209 -3.52 19.67 -3.48
N ALA A 210 -3.73 19.59 -4.80
CA ALA A 210 -2.71 19.07 -5.69
C ALA A 210 -1.46 19.95 -5.76
N ASN A 211 -1.57 21.23 -5.43
CA ASN A 211 -0.42 22.12 -5.49
C ASN A 211 0.46 22.06 -4.24
N GLU A 212 0.07 21.31 -3.24
CA GLU A 212 0.89 21.16 -2.04
C GLU A 212 2.17 20.40 -2.38
N HIS A 213 3.31 20.91 -1.96
CA HIS A 213 4.59 20.28 -2.22
C HIS A 213 4.73 19.00 -1.39
N ASP A 214 5.19 17.93 -2.02
CA ASP A 214 5.29 16.64 -1.35
C ASP A 214 6.14 16.69 -0.09
N LEU A 215 7.24 17.42 -0.15
CA LEU A 215 8.19 17.50 0.95
C LEU A 215 7.55 18.07 2.23
N ASN A 216 6.58 18.97 2.08
CA ASN A 216 5.94 19.56 3.24
C ASN A 216 5.21 18.54 4.10
N GLN A 217 4.82 17.41 3.51
CA GLN A 217 4.03 16.42 4.21
C GLN A 217 4.85 15.24 4.71
N LEU A 218 6.15 15.23 4.44
CA LEU A 218 6.96 14.06 4.73
C LEU A 218 6.91 13.66 6.20
N GLY A 219 7.01 14.63 7.10
CA GLY A 219 7.00 14.33 8.52
C GLY A 219 5.71 13.66 8.97
N ASN A 220 4.61 13.95 8.30
CA ASN A 220 3.31 13.37 8.65
C ASN A 220 3.14 11.94 8.12
N LEU A 221 4.10 11.46 7.34
CA LEU A 221 4.04 10.12 6.77
C LEU A 221 4.91 9.13 7.52
N LEU A 222 5.60 9.58 8.55
CA LEU A 222 6.50 8.73 9.31
C LEU A 222 5.83 8.32 10.62
N HIS A 223 6.05 7.09 11.03
CA HIS A 223 5.44 6.59 12.27
C HIS A 223 6.39 6.70 13.47
N GLY A 224 7.65 7.04 13.23
CA GLY A 224 8.59 7.27 14.31
C GLY A 224 9.49 6.11 14.67
N GLU A 225 9.24 4.94 14.12
CA GLU A 225 10.06 3.77 14.41
C GLU A 225 10.92 3.34 13.23
N GLU A 226 10.95 4.16 12.18
CA GLU A 226 11.74 3.83 11.00
C GLU A 226 13.23 3.83 11.28
N GLN A 227 13.93 2.91 10.67
CA GLN A 227 15.38 2.94 10.59
C GLN A 227 15.84 3.62 9.32
N PHE A 228 15.03 3.58 8.26
CA PHE A 228 15.34 4.29 7.03
C PHE A 228 14.06 4.77 6.36
N VAL A 229 14.22 5.79 5.54
CA VAL A 229 13.12 6.35 4.75
C VAL A 229 13.60 6.50 3.31
N SER A 230 12.86 5.92 2.39
CA SER A 230 13.21 5.97 0.97
C SER A 230 12.17 6.80 0.22
N ALA A 231 12.65 7.69 -0.65
CA ALA A 231 11.77 8.59 -1.37
C ALA A 231 12.39 8.97 -2.70
N ASP A 232 11.55 9.46 -3.61
CA ASP A 232 12.05 9.90 -4.90
C ASP A 232 12.65 11.31 -4.82
N ALA A 233 13.07 11.83 -5.99
CA ALA A 233 13.78 13.09 -6.03
C ALA A 233 12.95 14.29 -5.59
N GLY A 234 11.62 14.14 -5.57
CA GLY A 234 10.77 15.22 -5.09
C GLY A 234 10.96 15.54 -3.62
N TYR A 235 11.59 14.63 -2.88
CA TYR A 235 11.83 14.82 -1.45
C TYR A 235 13.25 15.27 -1.14
N GLN A 236 13.97 15.72 -2.15
CA GLN A 236 15.31 16.28 -1.94
C GLN A 236 15.23 17.44 -0.95
N GLY A 237 16.20 17.50 -0.05
CA GLY A 237 16.23 18.51 0.98
C GLY A 237 15.59 18.11 2.29
N ALA A 238 15.03 16.90 2.38
CA ALA A 238 14.36 16.47 3.59
C ALA A 238 15.27 16.52 4.83
N PRO A 239 16.52 16.03 4.77
CA PRO A 239 17.35 16.06 5.97
C PRO A 239 17.63 17.46 6.50
N GLN A 240 17.50 18.48 5.66
CA GLN A 240 17.77 19.85 6.05
C GLN A 240 16.54 20.60 6.55
N ARG A 241 15.38 19.96 6.52
CA ARG A 241 14.15 20.64 6.98
C ARG A 241 14.13 20.73 8.48
N GLU A 242 13.70 21.90 8.97
CA GLU A 242 13.68 22.15 10.40
C GLU A 242 12.73 21.22 11.14
N GLU A 243 11.58 20.96 10.55
CA GLU A 243 10.59 20.09 11.20
C GLU A 243 11.03 18.63 11.22
N LEU A 244 12.05 18.25 10.46
CA LEU A 244 12.56 16.90 10.43
C LEU A 244 13.90 16.76 11.15
N ALA A 245 14.31 17.80 11.87
CA ALA A 245 15.64 17.79 12.51
C ALA A 245 15.77 16.70 13.56
N GLU A 246 14.67 16.35 14.23
CA GLU A 246 14.70 15.34 15.28
C GLU A 246 14.51 13.91 14.75
N VAL A 247 14.27 13.78 13.46
CA VAL A 247 14.04 12.45 12.88
C VAL A 247 15.39 11.78 12.63
N ASP A 248 15.61 10.67 13.31
CA ASP A 248 16.89 9.95 13.25
C ASP A 248 16.74 8.72 12.37
N VAL A 249 16.85 8.91 11.08
CA VAL A 249 16.72 7.82 10.11
C VAL A 249 17.79 7.94 9.06
N ASP A 250 18.01 6.86 8.35
CA ASP A 250 18.83 6.88 7.14
C ASP A 250 17.95 7.31 5.98
N TRP A 251 18.28 8.45 5.39
CA TRP A 251 17.50 9.00 4.28
C TRP A 251 18.03 8.46 2.95
N LEU A 252 17.15 7.80 2.21
CA LEU A 252 17.49 7.24 0.90
C LEU A 252 16.67 7.97 -0.16
N ILE A 253 17.12 9.16 -0.53
CA ILE A 253 16.37 10.02 -1.43
C ILE A 253 17.06 10.06 -2.78
N ALA A 254 16.29 9.74 -3.83
CA ALA A 254 16.84 9.68 -5.17
C ALA A 254 17.32 11.05 -5.66
N GLU A 255 18.32 11.01 -6.49
CA GLU A 255 18.87 12.25 -7.07
C GLU A 255 18.03 12.67 -8.27
N ARG A 256 17.91 13.95 -8.48
CA ARG A 256 17.18 14.44 -9.64
C ARG A 256 17.91 14.10 -10.93
N PRO A 257 17.19 13.65 -11.94
CA PRO A 257 17.84 13.38 -13.23
C PRO A 257 18.54 14.60 -13.78
N GLY A 258 19.75 14.40 -14.28
CA GLY A 258 20.52 15.46 -14.88
C GLY A 258 21.30 16.37 -13.96
N LYS A 259 21.17 16.19 -12.66
CA LYS A 259 21.94 16.98 -11.69
C LYS A 259 22.98 16.14 -11.02
N VAL A 260 23.73 15.45 -11.80
CA VAL A 260 24.72 14.59 -11.21
C VAL A 260 26.07 15.14 -11.52
N ARG A 261 26.70 15.69 -10.60
CA ARG A 261 28.09 16.01 -10.78
C ARG A 261 28.69 16.62 -9.54
N UNK A 262 29.69 16.23 -9.35
CA UNK A 262 30.41 16.45 -8.46
C UNK A 262 30.64 17.46 -7.59
N ASN A 263 30.67 18.41 -8.10
CA ASN A 263 31.13 19.55 -7.36
C ASN A 263 30.20 19.90 -6.19
N LYS A 264 29.16 19.12 -6.01
CA LYS A 264 28.19 19.46 -4.99
C LYS A 264 28.28 18.59 -3.76
N GLU A 265 29.21 17.67 -3.75
CA GLU A 265 29.31 16.77 -2.63
C GLU A 265 29.66 17.51 -1.34
N GLN A 266 30.35 18.62 -1.45
CA GLN A 266 30.71 19.40 -0.29
C GLN A 266 29.54 20.06 0.39
N GLN A 267 28.45 20.27 -0.34
CA GLN A 267 27.26 20.93 0.18
C GLN A 267 26.19 19.95 0.59
N ARG A 268 26.47 18.65 0.47
CA ARG A 268 25.48 17.62 0.75
C ARG A 268 25.74 16.98 2.10
N ASP A 269 24.78 16.16 2.50
CA ASP A 269 24.89 15.37 3.72
C ASP A 269 26.21 14.57 3.69
N PRO A 270 27.05 14.69 4.71
CA PRO A 270 28.32 13.95 4.71
C PRO A 270 28.17 12.45 4.71
N GLN A 271 27.00 11.91 5.05
CA GLN A 271 26.80 10.48 4.99
C GLN A 271 26.38 10.00 3.60
N MET A 272 26.21 10.91 2.67
CA MET A 272 25.84 10.57 1.31
C MET A 272 26.99 10.84 0.37
N HIS A 273 27.19 9.95 -0.56
CA HIS A 273 28.32 10.04 -1.48
C HIS A 273 27.89 9.67 -2.89
N GLN A 274 28.68 10.08 -3.85
CA GLN A 274 28.44 9.75 -5.24
C GLN A 274 28.92 8.34 -5.56
N THR A 275 28.19 7.66 -6.43
CA THR A 275 28.62 6.40 -6.98
C THR A 275 28.18 6.34 -8.43
N LYS A 276 28.89 5.58 -9.23
CA LYS A 276 28.57 5.44 -10.63
C LYS A 276 27.88 4.12 -10.90
N LYS A 277 26.74 4.18 -11.57
CA LYS A 277 26.02 2.98 -11.93
C LYS A 277 25.71 3.06 -13.41
N GLY A 278 26.35 2.17 -14.17
CA GLY A 278 26.31 2.28 -15.63
C GLY A 278 27.05 3.53 -16.05
N ASN A 279 26.41 4.34 -16.86
CA ASN A 279 26.97 5.62 -17.29
C ASN A 279 26.42 6.79 -16.51
N GLN A 280 25.84 6.53 -15.36
CA GLN A 280 25.16 7.57 -14.61
C GLN A 280 25.68 7.63 -13.20
N TRP A 281 25.97 8.84 -12.73
CA TRP A 281 26.39 9.06 -11.35
C TRP A 281 25.18 9.27 -10.47
N HIS A 282 25.23 8.70 -9.28
CA HIS A 282 24.19 8.85 -8.28
C HIS A 282 24.77 9.35 -6.98
N PHE A 283 24.03 10.22 -6.33
CA PHE A 283 24.40 10.72 -5.01
C PHE A 283 23.35 10.28 -4.01
N GLY A 284 23.79 9.72 -2.90
CA GLY A 284 22.85 9.29 -1.89
C GLY A 284 23.42 8.19 -1.02
N MET A 285 22.55 7.30 -0.61
CA MET A 285 22.91 6.18 0.22
C MET A 285 22.49 4.87 -0.42
N LYS A 286 23.07 3.80 0.06
CA LYS A 286 22.71 2.46 -0.40
C LYS A 286 21.99 1.71 0.69
N ALA A 287 20.97 0.97 0.32
CA ALA A 287 20.37 -0.03 1.19
C ALA A 287 20.83 -1.40 0.72
N HIS A 288 21.54 -2.08 1.59
CA HIS A 288 22.00 -3.44 1.33
C HIS A 288 21.01 -4.37 2.00
N ILE A 289 20.46 -5.31 1.26
CA ILE A 289 19.41 -6.17 1.83
C ILE A 289 19.75 -7.63 1.68
N GLY A 290 19.38 -8.41 2.69
CA GLY A 290 19.38 -9.85 2.62
C GLY A 290 17.94 -10.32 2.53
N VAL A 291 17.63 -11.09 1.52
CA VAL A 291 16.26 -11.48 1.21
C VAL A 291 16.15 -12.99 1.25
N ASP A 292 15.11 -13.50 1.91
CA ASP A 292 14.84 -14.92 1.89
C ASP A 292 14.42 -15.34 0.48
N ALA A 293 15.17 -16.28 -0.09
CA ALA A 293 14.96 -16.64 -1.49
C ALA A 293 13.61 -17.29 -1.73
N LYS A 294 13.08 -17.98 -0.73
CA LYS A 294 11.83 -18.69 -0.90
C LYS A 294 10.61 -17.74 -0.80
N SER A 295 10.61 -16.91 0.21
CA SER A 295 9.47 -16.03 0.48
C SER A 295 9.58 -14.66 -0.18
N GLY A 296 10.80 -14.24 -0.52
CA GLY A 296 11.02 -12.90 -1.02
C GLY A 296 11.02 -11.83 0.05
N LEU A 297 11.01 -12.23 1.31
CA LEU A 297 10.96 -11.26 2.41
C LEU A 297 12.36 -10.86 2.84
N THR A 298 12.53 -9.60 3.15
CA THR A 298 13.82 -9.08 3.60
C THR A 298 14.03 -9.42 5.06
N HIS A 299 15.15 -10.07 5.37
CA HIS A 299 15.49 -10.39 6.75
C HIS A 299 16.62 -9.54 7.29
N SER A 300 17.37 -8.89 6.44
CA SER A 300 18.50 -8.08 6.90
C SER A 300 18.62 -6.82 6.05
N LEU A 301 18.99 -5.74 6.71
CA LEU A 301 19.13 -4.45 6.04
C LEU A 301 20.33 -3.71 6.64
N VAL A 302 21.20 -3.21 5.78
CA VAL A 302 22.27 -2.32 6.17
C VAL A 302 22.25 -1.11 5.26
N THR A 303 22.34 0.06 5.84
CA THR A 303 22.33 1.31 5.09
C THR A 303 23.70 1.95 5.17
N THR A 304 24.25 2.33 4.02
CA THR A 304 25.58 2.93 3.97
C THR A 304 25.56 4.12 3.01
N ALA A 305 26.68 4.86 3.00
CA ALA A 305 26.88 5.86 1.97
C ALA A 305 26.92 5.20 0.60
N ALA A 306 26.59 5.97 -0.44
CA ALA A 306 26.46 5.39 -1.77
C ALA A 306 27.78 4.83 -2.32
N ASN A 307 28.90 5.36 -1.86
CA ASN A 307 30.19 4.89 -2.35
C ASN A 307 30.70 3.63 -1.63
N GLU A 308 29.97 3.18 -0.61
CA GLU A 308 30.38 1.95 0.07
C GLU A 308 30.21 0.75 -0.86
N HIS A 309 31.24 -0.08 -0.93
CA HIS A 309 31.19 -1.24 -1.80
C HIS A 309 30.22 -2.27 -1.22
N ASP A 310 29.38 -2.82 -2.07
CA ASP A 310 28.36 -3.78 -1.61
C ASP A 310 28.97 -4.96 -0.87
N LEU A 311 30.11 -5.44 -1.35
CA LEU A 311 30.76 -6.61 -0.80
C LEU A 311 31.14 -6.44 0.65
N ASN A 312 31.49 -5.21 1.07
CA ASN A 312 31.88 -4.96 2.45
C ASN A 312 30.76 -5.25 3.44
N GLN A 313 29.51 -5.20 2.98
CA GLN A 313 28.36 -5.35 3.87
C GLN A 313 27.74 -6.74 3.84
N LEU A 314 28.28 -7.62 3.00
CA LEU A 314 27.64 -8.92 2.81
C LEU A 314 27.50 -9.71 4.10
N GLY A 315 28.55 -9.73 4.92
CA GLY A 315 28.48 -10.46 6.17
C GLY A 315 27.37 -10.00 7.09
N ASN A 316 27.02 -8.72 7.02
CA ASN A 316 25.99 -8.15 7.86
C ASN A 316 24.59 -8.48 7.37
N LEU A 317 24.47 -9.03 6.17
CA LEU A 317 23.19 -9.37 5.59
C LEU A 317 22.82 -10.84 5.75
N LEU A 318 23.68 -11.62 6.34
CA LEU A 318 23.46 -13.04 6.51
C LEU A 318 22.99 -13.31 7.94
N HIS A 319 22.01 -14.20 8.08
CA HIS A 319 21.49 -14.53 9.40
C HIS A 319 22.16 -15.77 10.01
N GLY A 320 23.02 -16.45 9.26
CA GLY A 320 23.80 -17.53 9.79
C GLY A 320 23.25 -18.93 9.56
N GLU A 321 22.03 -19.02 9.07
CA GLU A 321 21.42 -20.31 8.82
C GLU A 321 21.22 -20.61 7.36
N GLU A 322 21.79 -19.79 6.49
CA GLU A 322 21.67 -19.99 5.06
C GLU A 322 22.39 -21.26 4.60
N GLN A 323 21.78 -21.95 3.65
CA GLN A 323 22.45 -23.05 2.95
C GLN A 323 23.10 -22.56 1.67
N PHE A 324 22.56 -21.51 1.07
CA PHE A 324 23.17 -20.85 -0.08
C PHE A 324 22.91 -19.36 0.00
N VAL A 325 23.78 -18.61 -0.67
CA VAL A 325 23.65 -17.15 -0.74
C VAL A 325 23.73 -16.76 -2.20
N SER A 326 22.71 -16.07 -2.67
CA SER A 326 22.63 -15.61 -4.04
C SER A 326 22.76 -14.09 -4.05
N ALA A 327 23.64 -13.59 -4.89
CA ALA A 327 23.93 -12.16 -4.90
C ALA A 327 24.28 -11.69 -6.31
N ASP A 328 24.16 -10.37 -6.51
CA ASP A 328 24.45 -9.84 -7.83
C ASP A 328 25.95 -9.69 -8.03
N ALA A 329 26.30 -9.13 -9.21
CA ALA A 329 27.70 -9.07 -9.63
C ALA A 329 28.58 -8.21 -8.73
N GLY A 330 27.96 -7.29 -7.97
CA GLY A 330 28.72 -6.48 -7.04
C GLY A 330 29.36 -7.25 -5.92
N TYR A 331 28.91 -8.50 -5.73
CA TYR A 331 29.45 -9.35 -4.66
C TYR A 331 30.46 -10.37 -5.17
N GLN A 332 30.94 -10.19 -6.38
CA GLN A 332 32.02 -11.04 -6.90
C GLN A 332 33.22 -10.96 -5.94
N GLY A 333 33.79 -12.10 -5.65
CA GLY A 333 34.91 -12.17 -4.75
C GLY A 333 34.55 -12.48 -3.30
N ALA A 334 33.24 -12.61 -3.00
CA ALA A 334 32.82 -12.88 -1.62
C ALA A 334 33.43 -14.10 -1.02
N PRO A 335 33.52 -15.25 -1.71
CA PRO A 335 34.10 -16.43 -1.08
C PRO A 335 35.57 -16.28 -0.67
N GLN A 336 36.27 -15.33 -1.27
CA GLN A 336 37.67 -15.10 -0.97
C GLN A 336 37.91 -14.08 0.15
N ARG A 337 36.82 -13.46 0.66
CA ARG A 337 36.97 -12.45 1.70
C ARG A 337 37.30 -13.09 3.03
N GLU A 338 38.22 -12.45 3.76
CA GLU A 338 38.65 -12.97 5.03
C GLU A 338 37.54 -13.04 6.07
N GLU A 339 36.69 -12.01 6.10
CA GLU A 339 35.61 -11.96 7.09
C GLU A 339 34.50 -12.97 6.80
N LEU A 340 34.50 -13.55 5.60
CA LEU A 340 33.51 -14.54 5.22
C LEU A 340 34.08 -15.96 5.17
N ALA A 341 35.29 -16.13 5.68
CA ALA A 341 35.98 -17.43 5.60
C ALA A 341 35.23 -18.51 6.36
N GLU A 342 34.54 -18.13 7.45
CA GLU A 342 33.83 -19.10 8.26
C GLU A 342 32.40 -19.37 7.79
N VAL A 343 31.96 -18.66 6.77
CA VAL A 343 30.60 -18.83 6.26
C VAL A 343 30.57 -20.04 5.33
N ASP A 344 29.83 -21.06 5.75
CA ASP A 344 29.75 -22.32 5.01
C ASP A 344 28.43 -22.36 4.21
N VAL A 345 28.46 -21.76 3.04
CA VAL A 345 27.29 -21.70 2.17
C VAL A 345 27.72 -21.96 0.73
N ASP A 346 26.74 -22.28 -0.10
CA ASP A 346 26.95 -22.33 -1.53
C ASP A 346 26.78 -20.91 -2.08
N TRP A 347 27.85 -20.39 -2.65
CA TRP A 347 27.85 -19.02 -3.18
C TRP A 347 27.36 -19.01 -4.62
N LEU A 348 26.28 -18.28 -4.88
CA LEU A 348 25.71 -18.17 -6.21
C LEU A 348 25.72 -16.69 -6.61
N ILE A 349 26.86 -16.22 -7.04
CA ILE A 349 27.04 -14.80 -7.30
C ILE A 349 26.92 -14.53 -8.78
N ALA A 350 26.06 -13.57 -9.12
CA ALA A 350 25.76 -13.27 -10.51
C ALA A 350 26.96 -12.72 -11.24
N GLU A 351 27.00 -12.94 -12.53
CA GLU A 351 28.03 -12.38 -13.38
C GLU A 351 27.81 -10.88 -13.58
N ARG A 352 28.86 -10.21 -14.01
CA ARG A 352 28.80 -8.79 -14.25
C ARG A 352 27.82 -8.45 -15.38
N PRO A 353 27.34 -7.20 -15.43
CA PRO A 353 26.23 -6.84 -16.35
C PRO A 353 26.45 -7.21 -17.80
N GLY A 354 27.67 -7.15 -18.28
CA GLY A 354 27.95 -7.54 -19.65
C GLY A 354 27.63 -9.00 -19.92
N LYS A 355 27.75 -9.84 -18.89
CA LYS A 355 27.42 -11.24 -19.03
C LYS A 355 25.96 -11.54 -18.72
N VAL A 356 25.27 -10.64 -18.02
CA VAL A 356 23.85 -10.85 -17.72
C VAL A 356 23.02 -10.80 -19.00
N ARG A 357 23.39 -9.97 -19.94
CA ARG A 357 22.71 -9.95 -21.23
C ARG A 357 22.81 -11.29 -21.92
N THR A 358 23.94 -11.94 -21.78
CA THR A 358 24.11 -13.27 -22.32
C THR A 358 23.29 -14.31 -21.56
N UNK A 359 23.21 -13.95 -20.48
CA UNK A 359 22.56 -14.79 -19.71
C UNK A 359 21.20 -14.96 -19.99
N LYS A 360 20.59 -13.99 -20.27
CA LYS A 360 19.20 -14.06 -20.64
C LYS A 360 18.98 -14.82 -21.92
N GLN A 361 20.02 -14.99 -22.68
CA GLN A 361 19.93 -15.82 -23.88
C GLN A 361 19.89 -17.31 -23.53
N HIS A 362 20.29 -17.66 -22.33
CA HIS A 362 20.27 -19.03 -21.86
C HIS A 362 19.60 -19.07 -20.47
N PRO A 363 18.26 -18.95 -20.42
CA PRO A 363 17.58 -18.77 -19.14
C PRO A 363 17.77 -19.89 -18.14
N ARG A 364 17.85 -21.14 -18.60
CA ARG A 364 18.02 -22.25 -17.67
C ARG A 364 19.36 -22.21 -16.97
N LYS A 365 20.41 -21.89 -17.73
CA LYS A 365 21.74 -21.85 -17.20
C LYS A 365 21.92 -20.68 -16.24
N ASN A 366 21.24 -19.58 -16.48
CA ASN A 366 21.43 -18.34 -15.74
C ASN A 366 20.25 -18.00 -14.85
N LYS A 367 19.53 -19.00 -14.39
CA LYS A 367 18.29 -18.80 -13.64
C LYS A 367 18.49 -17.97 -12.38
N THR A 368 19.59 -18.19 -11.65
CA THR A 368 19.82 -17.48 -10.41
C THR A 368 20.03 -15.99 -10.63
N ALA A 369 20.83 -15.64 -11.64
CA ALA A 369 21.06 -14.23 -11.94
C ALA A 369 19.78 -13.52 -12.34
N ILE A 370 18.95 -14.19 -13.12
CA ILE A 370 17.68 -13.63 -13.55
C ILE A 370 16.75 -13.44 -12.35
N ASN A 371 16.72 -14.40 -11.43
CA ASN A 371 15.87 -14.31 -10.25
C ASN A 371 16.27 -13.16 -9.34
N ILE A 372 17.57 -12.89 -9.20
CA ILE A 372 18.02 -11.77 -8.38
C ILE A 372 17.52 -10.45 -8.95
N GLU A 373 17.60 -10.27 -10.24
CA GLU A 373 17.10 -9.05 -10.86
C GLU A 373 15.59 -8.91 -10.67
N TYR A 374 14.89 -10.02 -10.74
CA TYR A 374 13.46 -10.03 -10.53
C TYR A 374 13.10 -9.60 -9.10
N MET A 375 13.83 -10.10 -8.12
CA MET A 375 13.58 -9.74 -6.72
C MET A 375 13.87 -8.27 -6.46
N LYS A 376 14.91 -7.73 -7.06
CA LYS A 376 15.21 -6.31 -6.90
C LYS A 376 14.08 -5.45 -7.43
N ALA A 377 13.56 -5.80 -8.60
CA ALA A 377 12.45 -5.04 -9.17
C ALA A 377 11.20 -5.15 -8.30
N SER A 378 10.97 -6.32 -7.72
CA SER A 378 9.82 -6.55 -6.87
C SER A 378 9.85 -5.67 -5.62
N ILE A 379 11.03 -5.50 -5.03
CA ILE A 379 11.16 -4.65 -3.85
C ILE A 379 10.86 -3.19 -4.20
N ARG A 380 11.39 -2.72 -5.33
CA ARG A 380 11.16 -1.33 -5.73
C ARG A 380 9.70 -1.05 -6.06
N ALA A 381 8.95 -2.07 -6.46
CA ALA A 381 7.56 -1.89 -6.85
C ALA A 381 6.61 -1.72 -5.67
N LYS A 382 7.06 -1.96 -4.46
CA LYS A 382 6.14 -2.03 -3.32
C LYS A 382 5.47 -0.70 -3.00
N VAL A 383 6.15 0.41 -3.22
CA VAL A 383 5.55 1.70 -2.92
C VAL A 383 4.38 1.99 -3.86
N GLU A 384 4.37 1.37 -5.03
CA GLU A 384 3.30 1.57 -6.00
C GLU A 384 2.12 0.63 -5.79
N HIS A 385 2.27 -0.43 -4.98
CA HIS A 385 1.20 -1.40 -4.79
C HIS A 385 -0.10 -0.77 -4.29
N PRO A 386 -0.09 0.05 -3.24
CA PRO A 386 -1.36 0.59 -2.75
C PRO A 386 -2.08 1.42 -3.81
N PHE A 387 -1.34 2.25 -4.55
CA PHE A 387 -1.96 3.05 -5.60
C PHE A 387 -2.54 2.18 -6.70
N ARG A 388 -1.83 1.11 -7.05
CA ARG A 388 -2.31 0.21 -8.09
C ARG A 388 -3.60 -0.49 -7.67
N ILE A 389 -3.67 -0.93 -6.42
CA ILE A 389 -4.89 -1.58 -5.93
C ILE A 389 -6.06 -0.61 -6.01
N ILE A 390 -5.86 0.61 -5.54
CA ILE A 390 -6.95 1.58 -5.51
C ILE A 390 -7.39 1.95 -6.92
N LYS A 391 -6.44 2.20 -7.81
CA LYS A 391 -6.78 2.69 -9.14
C LYS A 391 -7.23 1.59 -10.08
N ARG A 392 -6.56 0.44 -10.05
CA ARG A 392 -6.86 -0.62 -11.00
C ARG A 392 -7.82 -1.66 -10.46
N GLN A 393 -7.62 -2.11 -9.23
CA GLN A 393 -8.47 -3.14 -8.67
C GLN A 393 -9.82 -2.56 -8.25
N PHE A 394 -9.82 -1.39 -7.60
CA PHE A 394 -11.04 -0.77 -7.11
C PHE A 394 -11.61 0.25 -8.09
N GLY A 395 -10.90 0.60 -9.14
CA GLY A 395 -11.39 1.48 -10.18
C GLY A 395 -11.47 2.95 -9.82
N PHE A 396 -10.81 3.38 -8.76
CA PHE A 396 -10.87 4.77 -8.32
C PHE A 396 -9.83 5.59 -9.08
N VAL A 397 -10.26 6.30 -10.12
CA VAL A 397 -9.33 7.08 -10.93
C VAL A 397 -9.59 8.58 -10.83
N LYS A 398 -10.79 8.98 -10.44
CA LYS A 398 -11.14 10.40 -10.29
C LYS A 398 -11.94 10.61 -9.02
N ALA A 399 -11.76 11.77 -8.39
CA ALA A 399 -12.53 12.11 -7.21
C ALA A 399 -14.00 12.28 -7.56
N ARG A 400 -14.85 11.77 -6.70
CA ARG A 400 -16.30 11.89 -6.87
C ARG A 400 -16.86 13.03 -6.03
N TYR A 401 -16.25 13.28 -4.88
CA TYR A 401 -16.83 14.22 -3.92
C TYR A 401 -16.07 15.53 -3.91
N LYS A 402 -16.73 16.56 -3.37
CA LYS A 402 -16.17 17.90 -3.31
C LYS A 402 -15.57 18.17 -1.93
N GLY A 403 -14.39 18.76 -1.92
CA GLY A 403 -13.72 19.15 -0.69
C GLY A 403 -12.79 18.10 -0.14
N LEU A 404 -11.84 18.56 0.65
CA LEU A 404 -10.81 17.66 1.18
C LEU A 404 -11.36 16.71 2.23
N LEU A 405 -12.31 17.16 3.04
CA LEU A 405 -12.83 16.29 4.10
C LEU A 405 -13.49 15.04 3.52
N LYS A 406 -14.35 15.22 2.52
CA LYS A 406 -15.02 14.08 1.93
C LYS A 406 -14.04 13.17 1.18
N ASN A 407 -13.08 13.77 0.50
CA ASN A 407 -12.11 12.98 -0.25
C ASN A 407 -11.10 12.29 0.67
N ASP A 408 -10.74 12.93 1.77
CA ASP A 408 -9.88 12.27 2.75
C ASP A 408 -10.57 11.06 3.35
N ASN A 409 -11.85 11.20 3.67
CA ASN A 409 -12.61 10.08 4.21
C ASN A 409 -12.66 8.93 3.21
N GLN A 410 -12.89 9.25 1.94
CA GLN A 410 -12.91 8.22 0.92
C GLN A 410 -11.56 7.55 0.76
N LEU A 411 -10.49 8.33 0.71
CA LEU A 411 -9.15 7.77 0.54
C LEU A 411 -8.75 6.94 1.75
N ALA A 412 -9.07 7.39 2.96
CA ALA A 412 -8.75 6.60 4.13
C ALA A 412 -9.43 5.24 4.08
N MET A 413 -10.68 5.21 3.62
CA MET A 413 -11.39 3.94 3.48
C MET A 413 -10.76 3.09 2.38
N LEU A 414 -10.43 3.71 1.24
CA LEU A 414 -9.81 2.97 0.16
C LEU A 414 -8.48 2.35 0.57
N PHE A 415 -7.64 3.10 1.28
CA PHE A 415 -6.36 2.56 1.71
C PHE A 415 -6.51 1.49 2.80
N THR A 416 -7.50 1.63 3.67
CA THR A 416 -7.81 0.57 4.62
C THR A 416 -8.14 -0.73 3.89
N LEU A 417 -9.04 -0.63 2.91
CA LEU A 417 -9.45 -1.80 2.15
C LEU A 417 -8.33 -2.34 1.28
N ALA A 418 -7.48 -1.44 0.76
CA ALA A 418 -6.33 -1.89 -0.03
C ALA A 418 -5.34 -2.67 0.82
N ASN A 419 -5.11 -2.22 2.06
CA ASN A 419 -4.23 -2.97 2.97
C ASN A 419 -4.78 -4.36 3.23
N LEU A 420 -6.09 -4.46 3.45
CA LEU A 420 -6.70 -5.77 3.70
C LEU A 420 -6.67 -6.65 2.45
N PHE A 421 -6.87 -6.05 1.29
CA PHE A 421 -6.75 -6.77 0.02
C PHE A 421 -5.34 -7.31 -0.16
N ARG A 422 -4.34 -6.49 0.10
CA ARG A 422 -2.95 -6.91 -0.02
C ARG A 422 -2.61 -8.00 0.99
N ALA A 423 -3.12 -7.87 2.22
CA ALA A 423 -2.91 -8.89 3.22
C ALA A 423 -3.50 -10.23 2.76
N ASP A 424 -4.67 -10.18 2.14
CA ASP A 424 -5.27 -11.41 1.59
C ASP A 424 -4.39 -12.04 0.52
N GLN A 425 -3.81 -11.21 -0.35
CA GLN A 425 -2.90 -11.73 -1.37
C GLN A 425 -1.69 -12.41 -0.74
N MET A 426 -1.15 -11.82 0.33
CA MET A 426 0.00 -12.39 1.01
C MET A 426 -0.34 -13.75 1.63
N ILE A 427 -1.54 -13.86 2.19
CA ILE A 427 -1.97 -15.13 2.77
C ILE A 427 -2.11 -16.19 1.69
N ARG A 428 -2.72 -15.85 0.58
CA ARG A 428 -2.88 -16.83 -0.49
C ARG A 428 -1.54 -17.29 -1.04
N GLN A 429 -0.57 -16.36 -1.12
CA GLN A 429 0.77 -16.76 -1.52
C GLN A 429 1.41 -17.69 -0.51
N TRP A 430 1.24 -17.39 0.77
CA TRP A 430 1.78 -18.23 1.82
C TRP A 430 1.14 -19.62 1.80
N GLU A 431 -0.16 -19.68 1.61
CA GLU A 431 -0.87 -20.96 1.55
C GLU A 431 -0.40 -21.81 0.39
N ARG A 432 -0.12 -21.19 -0.76
CA ARG A 432 0.36 -21.93 -1.92
C ARG A 432 1.77 -22.48 -1.71
N SER A 433 2.58 -21.85 -0.86
CA SER A 433 3.93 -22.28 -0.58
C SER A 433 4.00 -23.35 0.51
N HIS A 434 2.95 -23.54 1.22
CA HIS A 434 2.88 -24.45 2.34
C HIS A 434 1.64 -25.32 2.19
#